data_984d3a8085a0cd8d6cdf4b32f3063538
#
_entry.id   984d3a8085a0cd8d6cdf4b32f3063538
#
_cell.length_a   1.000
_cell.length_b   1.000
_cell.length_c   1.000
_cell.angle_alpha   90.00
_cell.angle_beta   90.00
_cell.angle_gamma   90.00
#
_symmetry.space_group_name_H-M   'P 1'
#
loop_
_entity.id
_entity.type
_entity.pdbx_description
1 polymer ?
#
loop_
_entity_poly.entity_id
_entity_poly.type
_entity_poly.pdbx_seq_one_letter_code
_entity_poly.pdbx_strand_id
1 'polypeptide(L)'
;MSVESSYDVVIVGFGAAGAAAAIEAADAGARVLVLDRGYGGGASALSGGVVYAGGGTPYQEAAGLKDSPDNMYNYLRQEVRGMVSDATVRRFCETSAEMITWLERQGARYRGTLAPYKTSYPTDAHYLYYSGNEKAWPYKLEAEPAARGHRMVAKGMSSGHAFFEALRTSAEGKGVEFEPLSRVHDLIIEDGAVVGVRYRTMESSAPGRRRHQRLSAVAGKLGNWVPPIGARVNARAEALWQANAVEKSVRATSVVLSGGGFVFNPEMKAKYDKGFEDISPLGTVSDDGSVINLGVSAGGAVDHLERMTAWRFMSPPSALLEGVSVGPSGARVANEDLYGATHSQVMIDQHGGRGFLVLDANIWTKARRQIKTQTLPFQRAMAAYLFSVGHKKAATLEG
;
A
#
# COMPACT_ATOMS: atom_id res chain seq x y z
N MET A 1 -25.88 -24.42 -24.78
CA MET A 1 -24.77 -24.48 -23.79
C MET A 1 -23.70 -23.54 -24.31
N SER A 2 -23.48 -22.40 -23.65
CA SER A 2 -22.34 -21.54 -23.99
C SER A 2 -21.07 -22.33 -23.73
N VAL A 3 -20.17 -22.38 -24.70
CA VAL A 3 -18.82 -22.97 -24.50
C VAL A 3 -18.20 -22.17 -23.36
N GLU A 4 -18.00 -22.82 -22.21
CA GLU A 4 -17.31 -22.22 -21.08
C GLU A 4 -15.89 -21.89 -21.54
N SER A 5 -15.53 -20.61 -21.55
CA SER A 5 -14.17 -20.18 -21.87
C SER A 5 -13.22 -20.81 -20.85
N SER A 6 -12.17 -21.47 -21.32
CA SER A 6 -11.13 -22.06 -20.47
C SER A 6 -9.88 -21.21 -20.54
N TYR A 7 -9.29 -20.95 -19.39
CA TYR A 7 -7.99 -20.27 -19.24
C TYR A 7 -7.01 -21.18 -18.54
N ASP A 8 -5.73 -20.95 -18.73
CA ASP A 8 -4.71 -21.62 -17.93
C ASP A 8 -4.68 -21.05 -16.52
N VAL A 9 -4.76 -19.70 -16.43
CA VAL A 9 -4.73 -19.01 -15.14
C VAL A 9 -5.84 -17.96 -15.06
N VAL A 10 -6.64 -18.01 -13.99
CA VAL A 10 -7.56 -16.93 -13.59
C VAL A 10 -7.00 -16.23 -12.36
N ILE A 11 -6.89 -14.91 -12.42
CA ILE A 11 -6.37 -14.09 -11.33
C ILE A 11 -7.49 -13.22 -10.75
N VAL A 12 -7.70 -13.32 -9.44
CA VAL A 12 -8.72 -12.56 -8.70
C VAL A 12 -8.06 -11.40 -7.98
N GLY A 13 -8.25 -10.19 -8.52
CA GLY A 13 -7.66 -8.94 -8.07
C GLY A 13 -6.53 -8.45 -8.99
N PHE A 14 -6.66 -7.22 -9.49
CA PHE A 14 -5.69 -6.57 -10.39
C PHE A 14 -4.99 -5.40 -9.67
N GLY A 15 -4.35 -5.72 -8.53
CA GLY A 15 -3.36 -4.87 -7.87
C GLY A 15 -1.95 -5.24 -8.35
N ALA A 16 -0.91 -4.79 -7.63
CA ALA A 16 0.48 -5.08 -7.98
C ALA A 16 0.78 -6.59 -8.04
N ALA A 17 0.29 -7.35 -7.06
CA ALA A 17 0.52 -8.80 -7.00
C ALA A 17 -0.17 -9.54 -8.15
N GLY A 18 -1.44 -9.19 -8.44
CA GLY A 18 -2.17 -9.80 -9.55
C GLY A 18 -1.59 -9.42 -10.91
N ALA A 19 -1.14 -8.18 -11.07
CA ALA A 19 -0.46 -7.74 -12.29
C ALA A 19 0.85 -8.47 -12.51
N ALA A 20 1.67 -8.65 -11.46
CA ALA A 20 2.91 -9.41 -11.55
C ALA A 20 2.65 -10.88 -11.91
N ALA A 21 1.68 -11.52 -11.25
CA ALA A 21 1.29 -12.89 -11.55
C ALA A 21 0.78 -13.04 -13.00
N ALA A 22 -0.01 -12.07 -13.50
CA ALA A 22 -0.51 -12.06 -14.86
C ALA A 22 0.62 -11.96 -15.89
N ILE A 23 1.58 -11.06 -15.65
CA ILE A 23 2.74 -10.87 -16.52
C ILE A 23 3.58 -12.14 -16.61
N GLU A 24 3.93 -12.73 -15.46
CA GLU A 24 4.76 -13.93 -15.41
C GLU A 24 4.05 -15.14 -16.04
N ALA A 25 2.75 -15.31 -15.80
CA ALA A 25 1.99 -16.38 -16.42
C ALA A 25 1.90 -16.21 -17.95
N ALA A 26 1.65 -14.98 -18.43
CA ALA A 26 1.62 -14.70 -19.87
C ALA A 26 2.98 -14.86 -20.52
N ASP A 27 4.07 -14.46 -19.87
CA ASP A 27 5.45 -14.68 -20.35
C ASP A 27 5.79 -16.17 -20.43
N ALA A 28 5.18 -17.02 -19.58
CA ALA A 28 5.28 -18.46 -19.66
C ALA A 28 4.36 -19.09 -20.74
N GLY A 29 3.63 -18.29 -21.52
CA GLY A 29 2.73 -18.74 -22.60
C GLY A 29 1.33 -19.13 -22.14
N ALA A 30 0.94 -18.85 -20.91
CA ALA A 30 -0.39 -19.15 -20.39
C ALA A 30 -1.44 -18.18 -20.94
N ARG A 31 -2.65 -18.68 -21.18
CA ARG A 31 -3.84 -17.84 -21.42
C ARG A 31 -4.38 -17.36 -20.08
N VAL A 32 -4.33 -16.05 -19.84
CA VAL A 32 -4.60 -15.43 -18.55
C VAL A 32 -5.84 -14.54 -18.60
N LEU A 33 -6.75 -14.72 -17.63
CA LEU A 33 -7.86 -13.81 -17.35
C LEU A 33 -7.67 -13.18 -15.97
N VAL A 34 -7.77 -11.87 -15.89
CA VAL A 34 -7.80 -11.13 -14.61
C VAL A 34 -9.20 -10.60 -14.36
N LEU A 35 -9.75 -10.90 -13.19
CA LEU A 35 -11.02 -10.42 -12.69
C LEU A 35 -10.79 -9.44 -11.54
N ASP A 36 -11.32 -8.22 -11.65
CA ASP A 36 -11.23 -7.23 -10.57
C ASP A 36 -12.59 -6.62 -10.27
N ARG A 37 -12.92 -6.48 -8.98
CA ARG A 37 -14.21 -5.91 -8.56
C ARG A 37 -14.37 -4.42 -8.89
N GLY A 38 -13.27 -3.71 -9.13
CA GLY A 38 -13.21 -2.33 -9.56
C GLY A 38 -12.70 -2.18 -10.98
N TYR A 39 -11.87 -1.18 -11.21
CA TYR A 39 -11.24 -0.88 -12.49
C TYR A 39 -9.75 -1.24 -12.51
N GLY A 40 -9.30 -2.06 -11.56
CA GLY A 40 -7.91 -2.42 -11.34
C GLY A 40 -7.16 -1.39 -10.49
N GLY A 41 -5.96 -1.75 -10.08
CA GLY A 41 -5.04 -0.94 -9.29
C GLY A 41 -5.17 -1.07 -7.79
N GLY A 42 -6.39 -1.16 -7.27
CA GLY A 42 -6.63 -1.32 -5.84
C GLY A 42 -5.81 -0.35 -4.98
N ALA A 43 -5.37 -0.81 -3.81
CA ALA A 43 -4.51 -0.06 -2.91
C ALA A 43 -3.14 0.28 -3.53
N SER A 44 -2.63 -0.53 -4.48
CA SER A 44 -1.36 -0.28 -5.16
C SER A 44 -1.37 1.03 -5.94
N ALA A 45 -2.44 1.31 -6.70
CA ALA A 45 -2.57 2.57 -7.45
C ALA A 45 -2.80 3.79 -6.57
N LEU A 46 -3.38 3.62 -5.37
CA LEU A 46 -3.57 4.69 -4.38
C LEU A 46 -2.33 4.95 -3.53
N SER A 47 -1.39 4.01 -3.50
CA SER A 47 -0.16 4.10 -2.71
C SER A 47 0.75 5.23 -3.17
N GLY A 48 1.80 5.50 -2.39
CA GLY A 48 2.88 6.40 -2.80
C GLY A 48 3.76 5.87 -3.94
N GLY A 49 3.52 4.65 -4.44
CA GLY A 49 4.32 4.03 -5.49
C GLY A 49 5.79 3.85 -5.10
N VAL A 50 6.02 3.52 -3.84
CA VAL A 50 7.35 3.26 -3.30
C VAL A 50 7.57 1.77 -3.22
N VAL A 51 8.57 1.28 -3.94
CA VAL A 51 9.04 -0.10 -3.85
C VAL A 51 10.19 -0.15 -2.86
N TYR A 52 10.06 -1.00 -1.84
CA TYR A 52 11.14 -1.25 -0.90
C TYR A 52 12.10 -2.27 -1.49
N ALA A 53 13.28 -1.84 -1.84
CA ALA A 53 14.30 -2.67 -2.45
C ALA A 53 15.70 -2.27 -1.98
N GLY A 54 16.61 -3.22 -1.92
CA GLY A 54 17.97 -3.01 -1.47
C GLY A 54 18.91 -4.10 -1.98
N GLY A 55 19.99 -4.33 -1.25
CA GLY A 55 20.96 -5.36 -1.61
C GLY A 55 21.90 -4.95 -2.76
N GLY A 56 22.03 -3.64 -3.04
CA GLY A 56 22.90 -3.13 -4.11
C GLY A 56 22.11 -2.85 -5.40
N THR A 57 21.00 -2.12 -5.32
CA THR A 57 20.31 -1.68 -6.54
C THR A 57 21.14 -0.66 -7.31
N PRO A 58 21.01 -0.56 -8.66
CA PRO A 58 21.73 0.45 -9.45
C PRO A 58 21.49 1.88 -8.95
N TYR A 59 20.35 2.14 -8.34
CA TYR A 59 19.99 3.46 -7.80
C TYR A 59 20.66 3.77 -6.47
N GLN A 60 20.91 2.75 -5.65
CA GLN A 60 21.72 2.87 -4.43
C GLN A 60 23.18 3.16 -4.83
N GLU A 61 23.73 2.42 -5.77
CA GLU A 61 25.09 2.63 -6.28
C GLU A 61 25.26 4.03 -6.89
N ALA A 62 24.32 4.47 -7.72
CA ALA A 62 24.33 5.82 -8.33
C ALA A 62 24.25 6.93 -7.27
N ALA A 63 23.66 6.66 -6.11
CA ALA A 63 23.61 7.57 -4.95
C ALA A 63 24.83 7.45 -4.03
N GLY A 64 25.82 6.63 -4.36
CA GLY A 64 27.01 6.38 -3.54
C GLY A 64 26.75 5.55 -2.29
N LEU A 65 25.62 4.85 -2.22
CA LEU A 65 25.27 3.97 -1.10
C LEU A 65 25.80 2.55 -1.32
N LYS A 66 26.32 1.96 -0.27
CA LYS A 66 26.68 0.54 -0.24
C LYS A 66 25.60 -0.23 0.49
N ASP A 67 25.06 -1.25 -0.16
CA ASP A 67 24.12 -2.18 0.45
C ASP A 67 24.41 -3.60 -0.08
N SER A 68 23.99 -4.61 0.64
CA SER A 68 24.12 -6.00 0.25
C SER A 68 22.89 -6.78 0.70
N PRO A 69 22.62 -7.96 0.11
CA PRO A 69 21.56 -8.84 0.60
C PRO A 69 21.67 -9.16 2.10
N ASP A 70 22.89 -9.41 2.59
CA ASP A 70 23.13 -9.67 4.03
C ASP A 70 22.86 -8.44 4.90
N ASN A 71 23.28 -7.25 4.47
CA ASN A 71 22.99 -6.02 5.19
C ASN A 71 21.49 -5.73 5.22
N MET A 72 20.80 -5.94 4.10
CA MET A 72 19.35 -5.81 4.03
C MET A 72 18.65 -6.83 4.93
N TYR A 73 19.11 -8.09 4.95
CA TYR A 73 18.59 -9.13 5.82
C TYR A 73 18.77 -8.78 7.30
N ASN A 74 19.96 -8.32 7.72
CA ASN A 74 20.23 -7.92 9.10
C ASN A 74 19.30 -6.78 9.57
N TYR A 75 18.89 -5.90 8.67
CA TYR A 75 17.88 -4.90 8.94
C TYR A 75 16.46 -5.50 9.00
N LEU A 76 16.04 -6.24 7.96
CA LEU A 76 14.66 -6.70 7.85
C LEU A 76 14.27 -7.73 8.90
N ARG A 77 15.17 -8.58 9.36
CA ARG A 77 14.88 -9.52 10.46
C ARG A 77 14.40 -8.82 11.74
N GLN A 78 14.87 -7.58 11.99
CA GLN A 78 14.42 -6.77 13.10
C GLN A 78 13.02 -6.20 12.87
N GLU A 79 12.68 -5.87 11.62
CA GLU A 79 11.35 -5.34 11.24
C GLU A 79 10.28 -6.41 11.29
N VAL A 80 10.55 -7.58 10.72
CA VAL A 80 9.55 -8.66 10.60
C VAL A 80 9.31 -9.40 11.91
N ARG A 81 10.24 -9.34 12.88
CA ARG A 81 10.07 -9.88 14.25
C ARG A 81 9.54 -11.32 14.29
N GLY A 82 10.01 -12.16 13.38
CA GLY A 82 9.60 -13.56 13.29
C GLY A 82 8.24 -13.83 12.66
N MET A 83 7.52 -12.82 12.17
CA MET A 83 6.24 -12.99 11.46
C MET A 83 6.42 -13.61 10.06
N VAL A 84 7.61 -13.51 9.52
CA VAL A 84 7.98 -14.09 8.24
C VAL A 84 9.17 -15.02 8.46
N SER A 85 9.20 -16.18 7.82
CA SER A 85 10.31 -17.11 7.95
C SER A 85 11.63 -16.50 7.46
N ASP A 86 12.74 -16.86 8.10
CA ASP A 86 14.07 -16.42 7.70
C ASP A 86 14.37 -16.72 6.22
N ALA A 87 13.94 -17.87 5.74
CA ALA A 87 14.10 -18.26 4.33
C ALA A 87 13.39 -17.29 3.38
N THR A 88 12.17 -16.86 3.72
CA THR A 88 11.41 -15.87 2.93
C THR A 88 12.09 -14.50 2.96
N VAL A 89 12.55 -14.06 4.14
CA VAL A 89 13.27 -12.76 4.25
C VAL A 89 14.56 -12.79 3.45
N ARG A 90 15.36 -13.87 3.54
CA ARG A 90 16.58 -14.05 2.74
C ARG A 90 16.29 -14.00 1.26
N ARG A 91 15.32 -14.79 0.79
CA ARG A 91 14.94 -14.81 -0.62
C ARG A 91 14.57 -13.42 -1.12
N PHE A 92 13.78 -12.68 -0.34
CA PHE A 92 13.43 -11.30 -0.68
C PHE A 92 14.67 -10.40 -0.78
N CYS A 93 15.62 -10.49 0.15
CA CYS A 93 16.84 -9.69 0.11
C CYS A 93 17.72 -10.04 -1.09
N GLU A 94 17.90 -11.32 -1.39
CA GLU A 94 18.72 -11.82 -2.49
C GLU A 94 18.18 -11.43 -3.85
N THR A 95 16.85 -11.40 -4.03
CA THR A 95 16.20 -11.07 -5.31
C THR A 95 15.75 -9.62 -5.42
N SER A 96 16.02 -8.80 -4.41
CA SER A 96 15.49 -7.44 -4.30
C SER A 96 15.98 -6.49 -5.40
N ALA A 97 17.27 -6.55 -5.75
CA ALA A 97 17.82 -5.76 -6.86
C ALA A 97 17.29 -6.22 -8.22
N GLU A 98 17.12 -7.53 -8.40
CA GLU A 98 16.52 -8.10 -9.61
C GLU A 98 15.06 -7.68 -9.78
N MET A 99 14.30 -7.60 -8.68
CA MET A 99 12.92 -7.10 -8.69
C MET A 99 12.82 -5.69 -9.29
N ILE A 100 13.73 -4.78 -8.95
CA ILE A 100 13.76 -3.43 -9.54
C ILE A 100 13.97 -3.52 -11.05
N THR A 101 14.95 -4.32 -11.50
CA THR A 101 15.22 -4.53 -12.92
C THR A 101 14.01 -5.15 -13.64
N TRP A 102 13.34 -6.10 -13.01
CA TRP A 102 12.10 -6.68 -13.54
C TRP A 102 11.01 -5.62 -13.71
N LEU A 103 10.77 -4.80 -12.69
CA LEU A 103 9.79 -3.71 -12.74
C LEU A 103 10.10 -2.70 -13.86
N GLU A 104 11.38 -2.40 -14.10
CA GLU A 104 11.79 -1.52 -15.20
C GLU A 104 11.48 -2.14 -16.56
N ARG A 105 11.70 -3.44 -16.73
CA ARG A 105 11.29 -4.17 -17.96
C ARG A 105 9.78 -4.07 -18.19
N GLN A 106 8.97 -3.95 -17.12
CA GLN A 106 7.53 -3.74 -17.21
C GLN A 106 7.15 -2.25 -17.42
N GLY A 107 8.12 -1.33 -17.55
CA GLY A 107 7.90 0.09 -17.81
C GLY A 107 7.92 0.98 -16.58
N ALA A 108 8.22 0.46 -15.41
CA ALA A 108 8.47 1.29 -14.22
C ALA A 108 9.75 2.11 -14.41
N ARG A 109 9.82 3.28 -13.76
CA ARG A 109 10.97 4.18 -13.85
C ARG A 109 11.38 4.65 -12.47
N TYR A 110 12.68 4.57 -12.18
CA TYR A 110 13.27 5.00 -10.92
C TYR A 110 14.41 5.98 -11.13
N ARG A 111 14.90 6.62 -10.08
CA ARG A 111 16.06 7.51 -10.06
C ARG A 111 16.79 7.42 -8.73
N GLY A 112 18.12 7.46 -8.75
CA GLY A 112 18.98 7.46 -7.57
C GLY A 112 19.11 8.81 -6.86
N THR A 113 18.18 9.75 -7.07
CA THR A 113 18.22 11.08 -6.40
C THR A 113 17.83 10.91 -4.93
N LEU A 114 18.83 10.82 -4.07
CA LEU A 114 18.68 10.60 -2.63
C LEU A 114 18.10 11.83 -1.92
N ALA A 115 17.07 11.63 -1.09
CA ALA A 115 16.57 12.67 -0.21
C ALA A 115 17.59 12.96 0.92
N PRO A 116 18.05 14.22 1.09
CA PRO A 116 19.08 14.55 2.08
C PRO A 116 18.53 14.66 3.52
N TYR A 117 17.24 14.39 3.72
CA TYR A 117 16.54 14.47 5.00
C TYR A 117 15.62 13.26 5.20
N LYS A 118 15.30 12.95 6.46
CA LYS A 118 14.29 11.94 6.79
C LYS A 118 12.90 12.46 6.40
N THR A 119 12.18 11.64 5.68
CA THR A 119 10.81 11.96 5.24
C THR A 119 10.00 10.69 5.08
N SER A 120 8.70 10.77 5.33
CA SER A 120 7.77 9.67 5.05
C SER A 120 7.43 9.56 3.56
N TYR A 121 7.58 10.67 2.82
CA TYR A 121 7.41 10.68 1.37
C TYR A 121 8.13 11.90 0.77
N PRO A 122 9.09 11.70 -0.15
CA PRO A 122 9.92 12.78 -0.68
C PRO A 122 9.19 13.65 -1.71
N THR A 123 9.73 14.85 -1.97
CA THR A 123 9.30 15.72 -3.07
C THR A 123 9.71 15.15 -4.44
N ASP A 124 9.23 15.77 -5.52
CA ASP A 124 9.56 15.36 -6.90
C ASP A 124 11.03 15.59 -7.30
N ALA A 125 11.84 16.15 -6.41
CA ALA A 125 13.30 16.23 -6.58
C ALA A 125 14.02 14.93 -6.18
N HIS A 126 13.39 14.07 -5.40
CA HIS A 126 14.02 12.91 -4.79
C HIS A 126 13.18 11.65 -4.99
N TYR A 127 13.84 10.58 -5.44
CA TYR A 127 13.20 9.31 -5.77
C TYR A 127 13.80 8.11 -5.03
N LEU A 128 14.88 8.33 -4.27
CA LEU A 128 15.47 7.37 -3.35
C LEU A 128 15.50 7.98 -1.94
N TYR A 129 15.11 7.23 -0.92
CA TYR A 129 15.10 7.75 0.45
C TYR A 129 15.07 6.65 1.51
N TYR A 130 15.42 7.02 2.74
CA TYR A 130 15.30 6.17 3.91
C TYR A 130 13.82 6.11 4.32
N SER A 131 13.12 5.08 3.89
CA SER A 131 11.67 4.96 4.06
C SER A 131 11.25 4.19 5.31
N GLY A 132 12.19 3.48 5.94
CA GLY A 132 11.98 2.68 7.16
C GLY A 132 12.76 3.21 8.36
N ASN A 133 13.22 2.28 9.19
CA ASN A 133 14.01 2.53 10.40
C ASN A 133 15.53 2.45 10.16
N GLU A 134 16.00 2.46 8.93
CA GLU A 134 17.37 2.16 8.55
C GLU A 134 18.42 3.03 9.30
N LYS A 135 18.08 4.28 9.63
CA LYS A 135 18.93 5.21 10.40
C LYS A 135 18.61 5.25 11.89
N ALA A 136 17.50 4.67 12.30
CA ALA A 136 17.04 4.76 13.68
C ALA A 136 17.80 3.81 14.61
N TRP A 137 17.98 4.22 15.87
CA TRP A 137 18.39 3.31 16.92
C TRP A 137 17.19 2.43 17.35
N PRO A 138 17.36 1.11 17.58
CA PRO A 138 18.61 0.35 17.56
C PRO A 138 18.99 -0.26 16.18
N TYR A 139 18.18 -0.14 15.16
CA TYR A 139 18.31 -0.82 13.85
C TYR A 139 19.69 -0.64 13.21
N LYS A 140 20.24 0.56 13.27
CA LYS A 140 21.57 0.91 12.73
C LYS A 140 22.74 0.25 13.44
N LEU A 141 22.51 -0.46 14.55
CA LEU A 141 23.55 -1.21 15.25
C LEU A 141 23.79 -2.58 14.60
N GLU A 142 22.77 -3.13 13.97
CA GLU A 142 22.77 -4.47 13.36
C GLU A 142 22.94 -4.44 11.83
N ALA A 143 22.70 -3.28 11.22
CA ALA A 143 22.80 -3.11 9.78
C ALA A 143 23.27 -1.70 9.42
N GLU A 144 24.15 -1.59 8.43
CA GLU A 144 24.57 -0.30 7.88
C GLU A 144 23.37 0.40 7.24
N PRO A 145 23.14 1.70 7.55
CA PRO A 145 22.02 2.44 6.98
C PRO A 145 22.12 2.57 5.47
N ALA A 146 21.14 2.05 4.75
CA ALA A 146 20.98 2.21 3.31
C ALA A 146 19.57 2.67 2.95
N ALA A 147 19.44 3.62 2.02
CA ALA A 147 18.13 4.04 1.52
C ALA A 147 17.55 2.95 0.62
N ARG A 148 16.36 2.44 0.97
CA ARG A 148 15.71 1.33 0.28
C ARG A 148 14.35 1.68 -0.31
N GLY A 149 13.81 2.87 -0.03
CA GLY A 149 12.57 3.35 -0.63
C GLY A 149 12.81 3.89 -2.04
N HIS A 150 12.43 3.12 -3.06
CA HIS A 150 12.49 3.50 -4.47
C HIS A 150 11.12 4.00 -4.91
N ARG A 151 10.98 5.32 -5.03
CA ARG A 151 9.74 5.94 -5.49
C ARG A 151 9.67 5.88 -7.02
N MET A 152 8.57 5.38 -7.58
CA MET A 152 8.26 5.45 -9.01
C MET A 152 8.28 6.91 -9.48
N VAL A 153 8.92 7.17 -10.62
CA VAL A 153 9.02 8.52 -11.18
C VAL A 153 7.67 8.97 -11.72
N ALA A 154 7.04 9.86 -10.98
CA ALA A 154 5.82 10.55 -11.38
C ALA A 154 5.68 11.84 -10.57
N LYS A 155 4.78 12.74 -10.99
CA LYS A 155 4.56 14.03 -10.33
C LYS A 155 3.65 13.89 -9.10
N GLY A 156 4.08 14.46 -7.99
CA GLY A 156 3.28 14.53 -6.76
C GLY A 156 2.93 13.15 -6.22
N MET A 157 1.67 12.90 -5.92
CA MET A 157 1.15 11.63 -5.39
C MET A 157 0.74 10.62 -6.48
N SER A 158 1.10 10.85 -7.75
CA SER A 158 0.71 9.97 -8.85
C SER A 158 1.60 8.74 -9.01
N SER A 159 2.63 8.57 -8.17
CA SER A 159 3.61 7.48 -8.34
C SER A 159 2.99 6.09 -8.22
N GLY A 160 2.01 5.87 -7.32
CA GLY A 160 1.30 4.59 -7.22
C GLY A 160 0.47 4.29 -8.45
N HIS A 161 -0.24 5.30 -8.95
CA HIS A 161 -1.01 5.17 -10.20
C HIS A 161 -0.07 4.86 -11.39
N ALA A 162 1.03 5.61 -11.54
CA ALA A 162 1.99 5.38 -12.61
C ALA A 162 2.67 3.99 -12.51
N PHE A 163 2.95 3.52 -11.29
CA PHE A 163 3.46 2.19 -11.04
C PHE A 163 2.48 1.11 -11.51
N PHE A 164 1.22 1.22 -11.13
CA PHE A 164 0.20 0.27 -11.56
C PHE A 164 -0.05 0.31 -13.06
N GLU A 165 -0.13 1.49 -13.67
CA GLU A 165 -0.34 1.63 -15.12
C GLU A 165 0.82 1.05 -15.94
N ALA A 166 2.05 1.08 -15.45
CA ALA A 166 3.18 0.41 -16.07
C ALA A 166 2.96 -1.12 -16.10
N LEU A 167 2.60 -1.71 -14.97
CA LEU A 167 2.32 -3.15 -14.87
C LEU A 167 1.09 -3.55 -15.71
N ARG A 168 0.03 -2.76 -15.65
CA ARG A 168 -1.18 -2.99 -16.44
C ARG A 168 -0.89 -2.99 -17.92
N THR A 169 -0.20 -1.94 -18.40
CA THR A 169 0.17 -1.82 -19.83
C THR A 169 1.01 -3.00 -20.29
N SER A 170 1.95 -3.45 -19.45
CA SER A 170 2.76 -4.63 -19.74
C SER A 170 1.90 -5.90 -19.82
N ALA A 171 1.02 -6.14 -18.86
CA ALA A 171 0.12 -7.31 -18.84
C ALA A 171 -0.81 -7.33 -20.07
N GLU A 172 -1.48 -6.22 -20.36
CA GLU A 172 -2.36 -6.09 -21.53
C GLU A 172 -1.58 -6.25 -22.84
N GLY A 173 -0.34 -5.71 -22.94
CA GLY A 173 0.54 -5.87 -24.08
C GLY A 173 1.00 -7.31 -24.34
N LYS A 174 0.92 -8.18 -23.33
CA LYS A 174 1.21 -9.63 -23.42
C LYS A 174 -0.03 -10.48 -23.69
N GLY A 175 -1.19 -9.85 -23.93
CA GLY A 175 -2.43 -10.55 -24.24
C GLY A 175 -3.23 -11.01 -23.03
N VAL A 176 -2.91 -10.52 -21.83
CA VAL A 176 -3.74 -10.76 -20.64
C VAL A 176 -5.11 -10.14 -20.83
N GLU A 177 -6.16 -10.96 -20.69
CA GLU A 177 -7.55 -10.49 -20.74
C GLU A 177 -7.93 -9.90 -19.38
N PHE A 178 -8.53 -8.69 -19.36
CA PHE A 178 -8.96 -8.03 -18.13
C PHE A 178 -10.47 -7.73 -18.15
N GLU A 179 -11.18 -8.26 -17.16
CA GLU A 179 -12.61 -8.01 -16.96
C GLU A 179 -12.85 -7.22 -15.67
N PRO A 180 -13.00 -5.89 -15.72
CA PRO A 180 -13.29 -5.05 -14.58
C PRO A 180 -14.76 -5.17 -14.14
N LEU A 181 -15.04 -4.76 -12.90
CA LEU A 181 -16.34 -4.85 -12.22
C LEU A 181 -16.84 -6.29 -12.05
N SER A 182 -15.89 -7.23 -11.93
CA SER A 182 -16.12 -8.66 -11.80
C SER A 182 -15.77 -9.09 -10.37
N ARG A 183 -16.79 -9.53 -9.63
CA ARG A 183 -16.68 -9.94 -8.22
C ARG A 183 -16.80 -11.44 -8.13
N VAL A 184 -15.68 -12.07 -7.88
CA VAL A 184 -15.64 -13.51 -7.59
C VAL A 184 -16.22 -13.74 -6.20
N HIS A 185 -17.17 -14.65 -6.11
CA HIS A 185 -17.85 -14.99 -4.85
C HIS A 185 -17.77 -16.46 -4.50
N ASP A 186 -17.33 -17.31 -5.45
CA ASP A 186 -17.20 -18.75 -5.21
C ASP A 186 -16.10 -19.35 -6.07
N LEU A 187 -15.46 -20.42 -5.56
CA LEU A 187 -14.49 -21.24 -6.27
C LEU A 187 -15.20 -22.50 -6.77
N ILE A 188 -14.95 -22.91 -8.01
CA ILE A 188 -15.43 -24.18 -8.54
C ILE A 188 -14.41 -25.24 -8.10
N ILE A 189 -14.86 -26.17 -7.26
CA ILE A 189 -14.02 -27.26 -6.73
C ILE A 189 -14.56 -28.57 -7.26
N GLU A 190 -13.71 -29.35 -7.91
CA GLU A 190 -14.00 -30.70 -8.41
C GLU A 190 -12.87 -31.64 -7.95
N ASP A 191 -13.23 -32.77 -7.39
CA ASP A 191 -12.29 -33.78 -6.89
C ASP A 191 -11.18 -33.22 -5.96
N GLY A 192 -11.54 -32.20 -5.16
CA GLY A 192 -10.62 -31.55 -4.23
C GLY A 192 -9.68 -30.51 -4.87
N ALA A 193 -9.78 -30.24 -6.16
CA ALA A 193 -9.01 -29.24 -6.88
C ALA A 193 -9.89 -28.03 -7.27
N VAL A 194 -9.33 -26.83 -7.17
CA VAL A 194 -9.97 -25.62 -7.72
C VAL A 194 -9.79 -25.60 -9.23
N VAL A 195 -10.91 -25.64 -9.97
CA VAL A 195 -10.95 -25.72 -11.44
C VAL A 195 -11.60 -24.51 -12.09
N GLY A 196 -11.85 -23.44 -11.35
CA GLY A 196 -12.44 -22.22 -11.87
C GLY A 196 -13.08 -21.38 -10.80
N VAL A 197 -13.80 -20.35 -11.24
CA VAL A 197 -14.49 -19.41 -10.36
C VAL A 197 -15.89 -19.08 -10.85
N ARG A 198 -16.80 -18.73 -9.91
CA ARG A 198 -18.09 -18.08 -10.18
C ARG A 198 -17.99 -16.61 -9.76
N TYR A 199 -18.55 -15.75 -10.58
CA TYR A 199 -18.46 -14.32 -10.36
C TYR A 199 -19.65 -13.58 -10.94
N ARG A 200 -19.94 -12.41 -10.40
CA ARG A 200 -20.89 -11.47 -10.99
C ARG A 200 -20.12 -10.31 -11.61
N THR A 201 -20.54 -9.93 -12.81
CA THR A 201 -19.90 -8.85 -13.57
C THR A 201 -20.90 -7.88 -14.15
N MET A 202 -20.52 -6.60 -14.17
CA MET A 202 -21.25 -5.59 -14.93
C MET A 202 -20.59 -5.44 -16.30
N GLU A 203 -21.13 -6.10 -17.31
CA GLU A 203 -20.59 -6.13 -18.68
C GLU A 203 -20.37 -4.73 -19.28
N SER A 204 -19.51 -4.63 -20.27
CA SER A 204 -19.19 -3.36 -20.94
C SER A 204 -20.40 -2.73 -21.62
N SER A 205 -21.34 -3.55 -22.12
CA SER A 205 -22.61 -3.16 -22.74
C SER A 205 -23.72 -2.85 -21.72
N ALA A 206 -23.52 -3.14 -20.43
CA ALA A 206 -24.58 -3.03 -19.43
C ALA A 206 -25.10 -1.58 -19.28
N PRO A 207 -26.43 -1.42 -19.10
CA PRO A 207 -27.01 -0.12 -18.80
C PRO A 207 -26.36 0.53 -17.58
N GLY A 208 -26.04 1.82 -17.67
CA GLY A 208 -25.44 2.55 -16.56
C GLY A 208 -23.92 2.36 -16.35
N ARG A 209 -23.22 1.52 -17.15
CA ARG A 209 -21.78 1.29 -17.04
C ARG A 209 -20.97 2.59 -17.04
N ARG A 210 -21.23 3.50 -17.96
CA ARG A 210 -20.55 4.82 -18.01
C ARG A 210 -20.87 5.68 -16.79
N ARG A 211 -22.10 5.59 -16.27
CA ARG A 211 -22.49 6.31 -15.05
C ARG A 211 -21.79 5.74 -13.82
N HIS A 212 -21.71 4.42 -13.71
CA HIS A 212 -20.95 3.73 -12.68
C HIS A 212 -19.50 4.21 -12.68
N GLN A 213 -18.83 4.22 -13.83
CA GLN A 213 -17.44 4.66 -13.96
C GLN A 213 -17.24 6.10 -13.47
N ARG A 214 -18.13 7.02 -13.86
CA ARG A 214 -18.07 8.41 -13.40
C ARG A 214 -18.26 8.53 -11.89
N LEU A 215 -19.24 7.83 -11.32
CA LEU A 215 -19.50 7.83 -9.88
C LEU A 215 -18.32 7.25 -9.11
N SER A 216 -17.74 6.15 -9.55
CA SER A 216 -16.55 5.54 -8.92
C SER A 216 -15.35 6.48 -8.95
N ALA A 217 -15.09 7.16 -10.07
CA ALA A 217 -14.03 8.15 -10.18
C ALA A 217 -14.23 9.34 -9.22
N VAL A 218 -15.48 9.83 -9.08
CA VAL A 218 -15.84 10.91 -8.14
C VAL A 218 -15.71 10.43 -6.69
N ALA A 219 -16.21 9.22 -6.39
CA ALA A 219 -16.11 8.62 -5.05
C ALA A 219 -14.65 8.47 -4.60
N GLY A 220 -13.77 7.99 -5.49
CA GLY A 220 -12.34 7.86 -5.21
C GLY A 220 -11.66 9.19 -4.91
N LYS A 221 -12.02 10.26 -5.63
CA LYS A 221 -11.49 11.61 -5.38
C LYS A 221 -12.01 12.22 -4.07
N LEU A 222 -13.28 12.04 -3.76
CA LEU A 222 -13.93 12.63 -2.58
C LEU A 222 -13.69 11.82 -1.31
N GLY A 223 -13.48 10.51 -1.42
CA GLY A 223 -13.33 9.62 -0.27
C GLY A 223 -12.21 10.04 0.69
N ASN A 224 -11.12 10.55 0.15
CA ASN A 224 -9.97 11.01 0.93
C ASN A 224 -10.16 12.39 1.57
N TRP A 225 -11.03 13.24 1.03
CA TRP A 225 -11.21 14.63 1.46
C TRP A 225 -12.50 14.85 2.24
N VAL A 226 -13.58 14.20 1.82
CA VAL A 226 -14.90 14.33 2.44
C VAL A 226 -15.54 12.93 2.50
N PRO A 227 -15.08 12.05 3.41
CA PRO A 227 -15.49 10.65 3.47
C PRO A 227 -17.00 10.40 3.43
N PRO A 228 -17.86 11.17 4.14
CA PRO A 228 -19.31 10.94 4.07
C PRO A 228 -19.92 11.18 2.69
N ILE A 229 -19.37 12.13 1.92
CA ILE A 229 -19.84 12.40 0.55
C ILE A 229 -19.32 11.30 -0.38
N GLY A 230 -18.04 10.95 -0.24
CA GLY A 230 -17.44 9.84 -1.00
C GLY A 230 -18.23 8.54 -0.83
N ALA A 231 -18.59 8.19 0.41
CA ALA A 231 -19.40 7.01 0.72
C ALA A 231 -20.79 7.04 0.05
N ARG A 232 -21.49 8.18 0.07
CA ARG A 232 -22.80 8.33 -0.60
C ARG A 232 -22.71 8.17 -2.12
N VAL A 233 -21.65 8.71 -2.73
CA VAL A 233 -21.42 8.57 -4.17
C VAL A 233 -21.08 7.12 -4.51
N ASN A 234 -20.25 6.46 -3.69
CA ASN A 234 -19.93 5.05 -3.86
C ASN A 234 -21.16 4.15 -3.72
N ALA A 235 -22.05 4.41 -2.78
CA ALA A 235 -23.31 3.66 -2.62
C ALA A 235 -24.19 3.73 -3.89
N ARG A 236 -24.19 4.86 -4.62
CA ARG A 236 -24.90 4.99 -5.91
C ARG A 236 -24.23 4.17 -7.01
N ALA A 237 -22.92 4.11 -7.04
CA ALA A 237 -22.21 3.25 -7.98
C ALA A 237 -22.51 1.77 -7.67
N GLU A 238 -22.48 1.40 -6.39
CA GLU A 238 -22.83 0.06 -5.93
C GLU A 238 -24.24 -0.36 -6.35
N ALA A 239 -25.22 0.51 -6.14
CA ALA A 239 -26.60 0.24 -6.55
C ALA A 239 -26.73 0.00 -8.09
N LEU A 240 -25.96 0.73 -8.91
CA LEU A 240 -25.91 0.49 -10.35
C LEU A 240 -25.29 -0.86 -10.69
N TRP A 241 -24.23 -1.24 -10.00
CA TRP A 241 -23.60 -2.53 -10.18
C TRP A 241 -24.56 -3.67 -9.79
N GLN A 242 -25.19 -3.59 -8.61
CA GLN A 242 -26.15 -4.61 -8.14
C GLN A 242 -27.32 -4.82 -9.10
N ALA A 243 -27.84 -3.73 -9.68
CA ALA A 243 -28.98 -3.77 -10.60
C ALA A 243 -28.65 -4.35 -11.99
N ASN A 244 -27.37 -4.35 -12.40
CA ASN A 244 -26.98 -4.68 -13.77
C ASN A 244 -25.91 -5.78 -13.86
N ALA A 245 -25.42 -6.30 -12.74
CA ALA A 245 -24.44 -7.38 -12.75
C ALA A 245 -25.12 -8.72 -13.07
N VAL A 246 -24.51 -9.48 -13.95
CA VAL A 246 -24.94 -10.82 -14.37
C VAL A 246 -24.01 -11.88 -13.81
N GLU A 247 -24.52 -13.07 -13.59
CA GLU A 247 -23.77 -14.22 -13.12
C GLU A 247 -22.99 -14.84 -14.27
N LYS A 248 -21.73 -15.21 -14.01
CA LYS A 248 -20.86 -15.92 -14.93
C LYS A 248 -20.03 -16.95 -14.19
N SER A 249 -19.52 -17.91 -14.94
CA SER A 249 -18.48 -18.84 -14.50
C SER A 249 -17.38 -18.94 -15.53
N VAL A 250 -16.17 -19.28 -15.07
CA VAL A 250 -15.03 -19.52 -15.96
C VAL A 250 -14.19 -20.65 -15.37
N ARG A 251 -13.73 -21.54 -16.24
CA ARG A 251 -12.83 -22.65 -15.86
C ARG A 251 -11.38 -22.24 -16.04
N ALA A 252 -10.52 -22.75 -15.17
CA ALA A 252 -9.09 -22.51 -15.21
C ALA A 252 -8.31 -23.70 -14.65
N THR A 253 -7.10 -23.90 -15.16
CA THR A 253 -6.16 -24.88 -14.59
C THR A 253 -5.65 -24.43 -13.21
N SER A 254 -5.50 -23.12 -13.02
CA SER A 254 -5.07 -22.54 -11.75
C SER A 254 -5.79 -21.22 -11.46
N VAL A 255 -6.01 -20.94 -10.18
CA VAL A 255 -6.59 -19.68 -9.70
C VAL A 255 -5.61 -19.00 -8.74
N VAL A 256 -5.28 -17.74 -9.02
CA VAL A 256 -4.45 -16.89 -8.14
C VAL A 256 -5.33 -15.91 -7.40
N LEU A 257 -5.25 -15.91 -6.07
CA LEU A 257 -6.01 -15.02 -5.19
C LEU A 257 -5.11 -13.84 -4.76
N SER A 258 -5.40 -12.64 -5.26
CA SER A 258 -4.61 -11.40 -5.01
C SER A 258 -5.48 -10.18 -4.71
N GLY A 259 -6.62 -10.40 -4.04
CA GLY A 259 -7.65 -9.41 -3.79
C GLY A 259 -7.41 -8.42 -2.64
N GLY A 260 -6.22 -8.39 -2.06
CA GLY A 260 -5.85 -7.46 -0.98
C GLY A 260 -6.29 -7.91 0.41
N GLY A 261 -6.36 -6.94 1.34
CA GLY A 261 -6.66 -7.17 2.76
C GLY A 261 -8.14 -7.03 3.12
N PHE A 262 -8.41 -6.70 4.40
CA PHE A 262 -9.78 -6.64 4.92
C PHE A 262 -10.10 -5.38 5.77
N VAL A 263 -9.28 -4.34 5.69
CA VAL A 263 -9.43 -3.14 6.53
C VAL A 263 -10.75 -2.38 6.32
N PHE A 264 -11.46 -2.64 5.22
CA PHE A 264 -12.80 -2.11 4.96
C PHE A 264 -13.93 -3.09 5.28
N ASN A 265 -13.65 -4.25 5.91
CA ASN A 265 -14.66 -5.19 6.39
C ASN A 265 -14.94 -4.96 7.89
N PRO A 266 -16.10 -4.40 8.29
CA PRO A 266 -16.38 -4.12 9.68
C PRO A 266 -16.41 -5.36 10.58
N GLU A 267 -16.88 -6.50 10.04
CA GLU A 267 -16.98 -7.76 10.80
C GLU A 267 -15.59 -8.36 11.06
N MET A 268 -14.75 -8.41 10.02
CA MET A 268 -13.37 -8.89 10.18
C MET A 268 -12.56 -7.93 11.08
N LYS A 269 -12.76 -6.62 10.95
CA LYS A 269 -12.15 -5.65 11.86
C LYS A 269 -12.58 -5.92 13.30
N ALA A 270 -13.86 -6.00 13.58
CA ALA A 270 -14.36 -6.27 14.92
C ALA A 270 -13.81 -7.57 15.52
N LYS A 271 -13.56 -8.58 14.69
CA LYS A 271 -13.01 -9.87 15.11
C LYS A 271 -11.50 -9.84 15.39
N TYR A 272 -10.73 -9.15 14.55
CA TYR A 272 -9.26 -9.24 14.55
C TYR A 272 -8.57 -7.94 14.97
N ASP A 273 -9.27 -6.79 14.91
CA ASP A 273 -8.71 -5.45 15.09
C ASP A 273 -8.75 -5.04 16.57
N LYS A 274 -7.78 -5.53 17.35
CA LYS A 274 -7.66 -5.13 18.74
C LYS A 274 -6.72 -3.94 18.89
N GLY A 275 -7.26 -2.79 19.28
CA GLY A 275 -6.51 -1.55 19.50
C GLY A 275 -6.45 -0.61 18.27
N PHE A 276 -7.07 -1.00 17.14
CA PHE A 276 -7.11 -0.18 15.93
C PHE A 276 -8.53 0.25 15.53
N GLU A 277 -9.51 0.02 16.41
CA GLU A 277 -10.95 0.24 16.13
C GLU A 277 -11.24 1.68 15.71
N ASP A 278 -10.59 2.65 16.34
CA ASP A 278 -10.75 4.08 16.06
C ASP A 278 -9.88 4.59 14.90
N ILE A 279 -9.10 3.71 14.27
CA ILE A 279 -8.20 4.10 13.18
C ILE A 279 -8.91 3.99 11.84
N SER A 280 -8.88 5.10 11.09
CA SER A 280 -9.47 5.13 9.74
C SER A 280 -8.77 4.16 8.81
N PRO A 281 -9.51 3.34 8.04
CA PRO A 281 -8.91 2.40 7.09
C PRO A 281 -8.18 3.14 5.97
N LEU A 282 -7.04 2.59 5.56
CA LEU A 282 -6.25 3.08 4.44
C LEU A 282 -6.21 2.01 3.34
N GLY A 283 -6.67 2.35 2.14
CA GLY A 283 -6.80 1.43 1.01
C GLY A 283 -8.01 1.75 0.16
N THR A 284 -8.65 0.74 -0.37
CA THR A 284 -9.89 0.85 -1.14
C THR A 284 -11.02 0.08 -0.46
N VAL A 285 -12.26 0.45 -0.77
CA VAL A 285 -13.44 -0.33 -0.32
C VAL A 285 -13.43 -1.78 -0.84
N SER A 286 -12.48 -2.11 -1.72
CA SER A 286 -12.24 -3.47 -2.20
C SER A 286 -11.44 -4.33 -1.23
N ASP A 287 -10.77 -3.71 -0.24
CA ASP A 287 -10.02 -4.43 0.79
C ASP A 287 -10.98 -4.93 1.89
N ASP A 288 -11.92 -5.82 1.48
CA ASP A 288 -13.02 -6.32 2.31
C ASP A 288 -12.85 -7.78 2.78
N GLY A 289 -11.70 -8.39 2.49
CA GLY A 289 -11.39 -9.75 2.91
C GLY A 289 -12.12 -10.86 2.15
N SER A 290 -12.96 -10.53 1.16
CA SER A 290 -13.72 -11.54 0.41
C SER A 290 -12.80 -12.60 -0.23
N VAL A 291 -11.67 -12.19 -0.78
CA VAL A 291 -10.72 -13.10 -1.42
C VAL A 291 -9.95 -13.95 -0.40
N ILE A 292 -9.72 -13.46 0.82
CA ILE A 292 -9.18 -14.27 1.94
C ILE A 292 -10.18 -15.40 2.26
N ASN A 293 -11.47 -15.07 2.37
CA ASN A 293 -12.52 -16.04 2.65
C ASN A 293 -12.67 -17.08 1.53
N LEU A 294 -12.46 -16.70 0.25
CA LEU A 294 -12.40 -17.66 -0.85
C LEU A 294 -11.26 -18.67 -0.66
N GLY A 295 -10.08 -18.23 -0.26
CA GLY A 295 -8.96 -19.11 0.05
C GLY A 295 -9.29 -20.08 1.17
N VAL A 296 -9.93 -19.62 2.23
CA VAL A 296 -10.38 -20.45 3.36
C VAL A 296 -11.43 -21.47 2.90
N SER A 297 -12.38 -21.08 2.03
CA SER A 297 -13.40 -22.00 1.52
C SER A 297 -12.83 -23.16 0.69
N ALA A 298 -11.63 -23.00 0.13
CA ALA A 298 -10.89 -24.05 -0.57
C ALA A 298 -9.96 -24.89 0.35
N GLY A 299 -10.07 -24.73 1.67
CA GLY A 299 -9.24 -25.45 2.64
C GLY A 299 -7.93 -24.76 2.99
N GLY A 300 -7.72 -23.50 2.53
CA GLY A 300 -6.57 -22.68 2.91
C GLY A 300 -6.62 -22.27 4.37
N ALA A 301 -5.46 -22.04 4.99
CA ALA A 301 -5.32 -21.52 6.34
C ALA A 301 -5.01 -20.02 6.31
N VAL A 302 -5.36 -19.35 7.39
CA VAL A 302 -5.00 -17.94 7.66
C VAL A 302 -4.24 -17.85 8.97
N ASP A 303 -3.31 -16.90 9.06
CA ASP A 303 -2.55 -16.65 10.26
C ASP A 303 -2.32 -15.13 10.43
N HIS A 304 -2.05 -14.71 11.66
CA HIS A 304 -1.69 -13.34 12.01
C HIS A 304 -2.67 -12.25 11.55
N LEU A 305 -3.97 -12.55 11.46
CA LEU A 305 -4.98 -11.58 11.03
C LEU A 305 -5.15 -10.41 12.00
N GLU A 306 -4.70 -10.56 13.25
CA GLU A 306 -4.65 -9.50 14.26
C GLU A 306 -3.49 -8.53 14.04
N ARG A 307 -2.57 -8.82 13.12
CA ARG A 307 -1.40 -7.97 12.84
C ARG A 307 -1.76 -6.86 11.86
N MET A 308 -2.10 -5.71 12.41
CA MET A 308 -2.38 -4.50 11.65
C MET A 308 -1.30 -3.45 11.86
N THR A 309 -1.22 -2.49 10.97
CA THR A 309 -0.35 -1.33 11.11
C THR A 309 -1.14 -0.05 10.95
N ALA A 310 -0.82 0.94 11.76
CA ALA A 310 -1.31 2.30 11.59
C ALA A 310 -0.14 3.24 11.37
N TRP A 311 -0.34 4.31 10.61
CA TRP A 311 0.73 5.21 10.26
C TRP A 311 0.50 6.60 10.85
N ARG A 312 1.47 7.07 11.60
CA ARG A 312 1.53 8.46 12.06
C ARG A 312 2.75 9.13 11.42
N PHE A 313 2.52 9.98 10.47
CA PHE A 313 3.60 10.72 9.82
C PHE A 313 3.92 11.99 10.62
N MET A 314 5.12 12.02 11.22
CA MET A 314 5.65 13.23 11.87
C MET A 314 6.46 14.09 10.90
N SER A 315 7.01 13.50 9.85
CA SER A 315 7.76 14.22 8.80
C SER A 315 7.17 13.94 7.41
N PRO A 316 7.30 14.84 6.41
CA PRO A 316 7.99 16.12 6.46
C PRO A 316 7.16 17.22 7.14
N PRO A 317 7.77 18.32 7.62
CA PRO A 317 9.19 18.68 7.61
C PRO A 317 10.04 17.86 8.57
N SER A 318 11.32 17.61 8.21
CA SER A 318 12.22 16.79 9.02
C SER A 318 12.54 17.36 10.40
N ALA A 319 12.52 18.68 10.55
CA ALA A 319 12.74 19.33 11.84
C ALA A 319 11.72 18.94 12.92
N LEU A 320 10.53 18.46 12.55
CA LEU A 320 9.55 17.94 13.52
C LEU A 320 10.07 16.71 14.28
N LEU A 321 11.02 15.98 13.72
CA LEU A 321 11.66 14.84 14.38
C LEU A 321 12.69 15.23 15.45
N GLU A 322 13.04 16.53 15.56
CA GLU A 322 13.92 17.07 16.58
C GLU A 322 13.16 17.40 17.89
N GLY A 323 11.82 17.29 17.86
CA GLY A 323 10.96 17.43 19.03
C GLY A 323 10.90 16.16 19.87
N VAL A 324 9.96 16.14 20.81
CA VAL A 324 9.70 14.97 21.67
C VAL A 324 8.25 14.55 21.57
N SER A 325 8.01 13.28 21.22
CA SER A 325 6.69 12.69 21.18
C SER A 325 6.32 12.13 22.55
N VAL A 326 5.23 12.62 23.13
CA VAL A 326 4.76 12.20 24.46
C VAL A 326 3.32 11.71 24.41
N GLY A 327 3.00 10.72 25.23
CA GLY A 327 1.63 10.23 25.42
C GLY A 327 0.81 11.12 26.37
N PRO A 328 -0.46 10.79 26.64
CA PRO A 328 -1.34 11.56 27.55
C PRO A 328 -0.81 11.69 28.99
N SER A 329 0.02 10.76 29.44
CA SER A 329 0.67 10.79 30.75
C SER A 329 1.92 11.67 30.82
N GLY A 330 2.36 12.24 29.69
CA GLY A 330 3.66 12.93 29.57
C GLY A 330 4.86 12.02 29.35
N ALA A 331 4.69 10.71 29.40
CA ALA A 331 5.77 9.77 29.11
C ALA A 331 6.11 9.80 27.62
N ARG A 332 7.41 9.72 27.28
CA ARG A 332 7.88 9.68 25.88
C ARG A 332 7.33 8.44 25.17
N VAL A 333 6.82 8.60 23.96
CA VAL A 333 6.28 7.50 23.18
C VAL A 333 7.40 6.60 22.66
N ALA A 334 8.29 7.14 21.84
CA ALA A 334 9.40 6.38 21.24
C ALA A 334 10.41 7.36 20.63
N ASN A 335 11.47 6.81 20.01
CA ASN A 335 12.39 7.58 19.19
C ASN A 335 11.66 8.17 17.97
N GLU A 336 11.75 9.46 17.78
CA GLU A 336 11.08 10.22 16.71
C GLU A 336 11.61 9.89 15.31
N ASP A 337 12.84 9.34 15.21
CA ASP A 337 13.40 8.84 13.96
C ASP A 337 12.78 7.52 13.47
N LEU A 338 11.98 6.86 14.29
CA LEU A 338 11.31 5.63 13.87
C LEU A 338 10.36 5.85 12.71
N TYR A 339 10.21 4.81 11.91
CA TYR A 339 9.22 4.76 10.85
C TYR A 339 7.80 4.96 11.42
N GLY A 340 6.97 5.69 10.70
CA GLY A 340 5.65 6.08 11.18
C GLY A 340 4.76 4.91 11.64
N ALA A 341 4.90 3.72 11.04
CA ALA A 341 4.18 2.54 11.49
C ALA A 341 4.74 2.00 12.83
N THR A 342 6.06 1.94 12.98
CA THR A 342 6.70 1.48 14.22
C THR A 342 6.38 2.44 15.37
N HIS A 343 6.47 3.74 15.13
CA HIS A 343 6.13 4.76 16.13
C HIS A 343 4.65 4.69 16.53
N SER A 344 3.75 4.50 15.56
CA SER A 344 2.31 4.37 15.81
C SER A 344 1.97 3.12 16.60
N GLN A 345 2.67 2.00 16.35
CA GLN A 345 2.45 0.77 17.11
C GLN A 345 2.73 1.00 18.60
N VAL A 346 3.86 1.62 18.95
CA VAL A 346 4.17 1.97 20.34
C VAL A 346 3.11 2.91 20.93
N MET A 347 2.65 3.90 20.15
CA MET A 347 1.61 4.83 20.58
C MET A 347 0.28 4.12 20.88
N ILE A 348 -0.10 3.13 20.07
CA ILE A 348 -1.31 2.34 20.27
C ILE A 348 -1.16 1.45 21.50
N ASP A 349 -0.10 0.67 21.55
CA ASP A 349 0.12 -0.35 22.57
C ASP A 349 0.28 0.24 23.99
N GLN A 350 0.93 1.40 24.10
CA GLN A 350 1.33 1.96 25.40
C GLN A 350 0.63 3.28 25.78
N HIS A 351 0.02 3.97 24.81
CA HIS A 351 -0.53 5.32 25.02
C HIS A 351 -1.97 5.47 24.50
N GLY A 352 -2.68 4.37 24.24
CA GLY A 352 -4.09 4.38 23.78
C GLY A 352 -4.28 5.09 22.44
N GLY A 353 -3.29 5.02 21.53
CA GLY A 353 -3.33 5.62 20.19
C GLY A 353 -3.24 7.14 20.16
N ARG A 354 -2.91 7.80 21.28
CA ARG A 354 -2.86 9.26 21.41
C ARG A 354 -1.46 9.74 21.78
N GLY A 355 -1.06 10.88 21.21
CA GLY A 355 0.21 11.51 21.52
C GLY A 355 0.27 12.97 21.11
N PHE A 356 1.23 13.67 21.68
CA PHE A 356 1.52 15.08 21.40
C PHE A 356 2.97 15.19 20.98
N LEU A 357 3.26 16.06 20.03
CA LEU A 357 4.62 16.42 19.65
C LEU A 357 4.97 17.77 20.28
N VAL A 358 5.92 17.75 21.20
CA VAL A 358 6.42 18.94 21.91
C VAL A 358 7.60 19.52 21.12
N LEU A 359 7.52 20.79 20.79
CA LEU A 359 8.52 21.51 19.99
C LEU A 359 8.88 22.82 20.68
N ASP A 360 10.16 23.17 20.67
CA ASP A 360 10.58 24.52 21.04
C ASP A 360 10.39 25.54 19.88
N ALA A 361 10.63 26.81 20.16
CA ALA A 361 10.48 27.89 19.19
C ALA A 361 11.47 27.81 18.01
N ASN A 362 12.67 27.22 18.24
CA ASN A 362 13.69 27.07 17.21
C ASN A 362 13.29 25.95 16.23
N ILE A 363 12.90 24.81 16.75
CA ILE A 363 12.40 23.68 15.96
C ILE A 363 11.17 24.11 15.15
N TRP A 364 10.23 24.80 15.79
CA TRP A 364 9.04 25.37 15.12
C TRP A 364 9.39 26.29 13.95
N THR A 365 10.33 27.21 14.16
CA THR A 365 10.77 28.13 13.12
C THR A 365 11.49 27.40 11.98
N LYS A 366 12.35 26.44 12.32
CA LYS A 366 13.06 25.59 11.35
C LYS A 366 12.06 24.76 10.50
N ALA A 367 11.11 24.12 11.15
CA ALA A 367 10.07 23.32 10.46
C ALA A 367 9.26 24.19 9.47
N ARG A 368 8.85 25.39 9.87
CA ARG A 368 8.13 26.32 8.97
C ARG A 368 8.93 26.71 7.73
N ARG A 369 10.25 26.89 7.85
CA ARG A 369 11.13 27.16 6.70
C ARG A 369 11.22 25.97 5.77
N GLN A 370 11.29 24.76 6.31
CA GLN A 370 11.41 23.51 5.56
C GLN A 370 10.15 23.14 4.78
N ILE A 371 8.96 23.64 5.14
CA ILE A 371 7.71 23.34 4.43
C ILE A 371 7.86 23.59 2.92
N LYS A 372 8.50 24.67 2.51
CA LYS A 372 8.61 25.03 1.09
C LYS A 372 9.45 24.04 0.28
N THR A 373 10.46 23.43 0.88
CA THR A 373 11.47 22.60 0.22
C THR A 373 11.29 21.11 0.43
N GLN A 374 10.63 20.71 1.53
CA GLN A 374 10.51 19.30 1.90
C GLN A 374 9.10 18.73 1.71
N THR A 375 8.11 19.51 1.27
CA THR A 375 6.71 19.06 1.17
C THR A 375 6.14 19.15 -0.23
N LEU A 376 5.32 18.18 -0.59
CA LEU A 376 4.41 18.23 -1.72
C LEU A 376 3.18 19.11 -1.40
N PRO A 377 2.40 19.56 -2.39
CA PRO A 377 1.25 20.45 -2.16
C PRO A 377 0.27 19.98 -1.10
N PHE A 378 -0.09 18.67 -1.08
CA PHE A 378 -1.02 18.13 -0.09
C PHE A 378 -0.42 18.12 1.34
N GLN A 379 0.87 17.75 1.47
CA GLN A 379 1.58 17.80 2.75
C GLN A 379 1.69 19.25 3.26
N ARG A 380 1.85 20.18 2.34
CA ARG A 380 1.88 21.63 2.64
C ARG A 380 0.56 22.11 3.21
N ALA A 381 -0.57 21.65 2.66
CA ALA A 381 -1.89 21.97 3.19
C ALA A 381 -2.09 21.42 4.61
N MET A 382 -1.67 20.17 4.86
CA MET A 382 -1.70 19.58 6.20
C MET A 382 -0.79 20.32 7.18
N ALA A 383 0.42 20.68 6.76
CA ALA A 383 1.34 21.46 7.56
C ALA A 383 0.78 22.86 7.86
N ALA A 384 0.14 23.53 6.89
CA ALA A 384 -0.50 24.81 7.10
C ALA A 384 -1.61 24.74 8.18
N TYR A 385 -2.40 23.67 8.19
CA TYR A 385 -3.38 23.42 9.26
C TYR A 385 -2.69 23.28 10.62
N LEU A 386 -1.67 22.42 10.72
CA LEU A 386 -0.92 22.20 11.96
C LEU A 386 -0.31 23.51 12.49
N PHE A 387 0.29 24.30 11.62
CA PHE A 387 0.96 25.55 11.98
C PHE A 387 0.04 26.75 12.19
N SER A 388 -1.26 26.63 11.91
CA SER A 388 -2.24 27.70 12.12
C SER A 388 -3.20 27.42 13.28
N VAL A 389 -3.84 26.26 13.30
CA VAL A 389 -4.89 25.93 14.27
C VAL A 389 -4.67 24.62 15.03
N GLY A 390 -3.85 23.72 14.50
CA GLY A 390 -3.61 22.37 15.04
C GLY A 390 -2.59 22.33 16.19
N HIS A 391 -2.31 23.46 16.88
CA HIS A 391 -1.31 23.53 17.94
C HIS A 391 -1.77 24.37 19.14
N LYS A 392 -1.12 24.13 20.27
CA LYS A 392 -1.21 24.96 21.46
C LYS A 392 0.16 25.58 21.73
N LYS A 393 0.17 26.76 22.34
CA LYS A 393 1.40 27.45 22.75
C LYS A 393 1.39 27.65 24.26
N ALA A 394 2.55 27.45 24.87
CA ALA A 394 2.81 27.77 26.26
C ALA A 394 4.12 28.55 26.36
N ALA A 395 4.25 29.43 27.33
CA ALA A 395 5.46 30.18 27.58
C ALA A 395 6.53 29.33 28.28
N THR A 396 6.10 28.38 29.09
CA THR A 396 6.94 27.44 29.86
C THR A 396 6.39 26.02 29.70
N LEU A 397 7.11 25.04 30.23
CA LEU A 397 6.64 23.63 30.29
C LEU A 397 5.51 23.43 31.31
N GLU A 398 5.29 24.40 32.19
CA GLU A 398 4.26 24.34 33.24
C GLU A 398 2.92 24.95 32.80
N GLY A 399 2.85 25.60 31.63
CA GLY A 399 1.61 26.11 31.04
C GLY A 399 1.71 27.48 30.40
#